data_11b4680605bd0dcf415fe1767ec55918
#
_entry.id   11b4680605bd0dcf415fe1767ec55918
#
_cell.length_a   1.000
_cell.length_b   1.000
_cell.length_c   1.000
_cell.angle_alpha   90.00
_cell.angle_beta   90.00
_cell.angle_gamma   90.00
#
_symmetry.space_group_name_H-M   'P 1'
#
loop_
_entity.id
_entity.type
_entity.pdbx_description
1 polymer ?
#
loop_
_entity_poly.entity_id
_entity_poly.type
_entity_poly.pdbx_seq_one_letter_code
_entity_poly.pdbx_strand_id
1 'polypeptide(L)'
;DGLQVAFFLYPLMQCADIFQLKVDITQLGLDQRNVNMLARDIGPALGFWKPVAVHHHLLMGLQKAERMGYDADTAIDAQISMKQSKSRPDSAIFIHDPPDEIRRKINNAWCPEGQIEENPILEIVKYIILRDQEATFEIKRKELHGGDIIVTFPELLDQFQNKQLHPADLKKSVANFLIELLEPARKYFKANPKYLNIFKKTKITR
;
A
#
# COMPACT_ATOMS: atom_id res chain seq x y z
N ASP A 1 -4.39 27.39 16.62
CA ASP A 1 -4.94 26.24 15.87
C ASP A 1 -5.07 25.07 16.83
N GLY A 2 -6.34 24.72 17.17
CA GLY A 2 -6.64 23.82 18.27
C GLY A 2 -6.31 22.37 18.00
N LEU A 3 -5.21 21.86 18.55
CA LEU A 3 -4.96 20.43 18.62
C LEU A 3 -6.04 19.80 19.50
N GLN A 4 -6.80 18.86 18.95
CA GLN A 4 -7.83 18.17 19.73
C GLN A 4 -7.17 17.25 20.78
N VAL A 5 -7.68 17.23 22.00
CA VAL A 5 -7.21 16.36 23.10
C VAL A 5 -7.16 14.90 22.68
N ALA A 6 -8.04 14.49 21.78
CA ALA A 6 -8.04 13.14 21.21
C ALA A 6 -6.70 12.72 20.57
N PHE A 7 -5.95 13.65 19.99
CA PHE A 7 -4.63 13.32 19.41
C PHE A 7 -3.58 12.92 20.46
N PHE A 8 -3.71 13.42 21.68
CA PHE A 8 -2.85 13.03 22.79
C PHE A 8 -3.31 11.72 23.42
N LEU A 9 -4.62 11.52 23.53
CA LEU A 9 -5.18 10.32 24.17
C LEU A 9 -5.11 9.08 23.29
N TYR A 10 -5.26 9.22 21.96
CA TYR A 10 -5.30 8.09 21.05
C TYR A 10 -4.06 7.18 21.14
N PRO A 11 -2.82 7.70 21.10
CA PRO A 11 -1.63 6.85 21.25
C PRO A 11 -1.58 6.11 22.58
N LEU A 12 -2.02 6.77 23.67
CA LEU A 12 -2.06 6.16 25.01
C LEU A 12 -3.11 5.05 25.08
N MET A 13 -4.29 5.24 24.49
CA MET A 13 -5.34 4.23 24.43
C MET A 13 -4.89 3.02 23.63
N GLN A 14 -4.31 3.23 22.47
CA GLN A 14 -3.79 2.12 21.64
C GLN A 14 -2.65 1.36 22.36
N CYS A 15 -1.79 2.07 23.06
CA CYS A 15 -0.76 1.46 23.91
C CYS A 15 -1.38 0.60 25.02
N ALA A 16 -2.42 1.12 25.71
CA ALA A 16 -3.14 0.38 26.74
C ALA A 16 -3.84 -0.88 26.20
N ASP A 17 -4.40 -0.81 24.98
CA ASP A 17 -5.05 -1.95 24.31
C ASP A 17 -4.10 -3.14 24.15
N ILE A 18 -2.82 -2.89 23.84
CA ILE A 18 -1.81 -3.96 23.70
C ILE A 18 -1.71 -4.78 24.99
N PHE A 19 -1.66 -4.11 26.13
CA PHE A 19 -1.56 -4.76 27.43
C PHE A 19 -2.89 -5.34 27.91
N GLN A 20 -4.00 -4.61 27.68
CA GLN A 20 -5.34 -5.07 28.06
C GLN A 20 -5.74 -6.35 27.30
N LEU A 21 -5.39 -6.44 26.02
CA LEU A 21 -5.64 -7.61 25.19
C LEU A 21 -4.59 -8.71 25.35
N LYS A 22 -3.56 -8.49 26.18
CA LYS A 22 -2.44 -9.43 26.44
C LYS A 22 -1.75 -9.86 25.14
N VAL A 23 -1.45 -8.90 24.27
CA VAL A 23 -0.86 -9.15 22.96
C VAL A 23 0.64 -9.36 23.07
N ASP A 24 1.14 -10.52 22.68
CA ASP A 24 2.57 -10.82 22.61
C ASP A 24 3.23 -10.24 21.38
N ILE A 25 2.52 -10.27 20.22
CA ILE A 25 3.02 -9.81 18.93
C ILE A 25 2.00 -8.85 18.31
N THR A 26 2.41 -7.60 18.06
CA THR A 26 1.63 -6.64 17.28
C THR A 26 2.09 -6.64 15.85
N GLN A 27 1.18 -6.91 14.88
CA GLN A 27 1.45 -6.77 13.46
C GLN A 27 0.60 -5.65 12.89
N LEU A 28 1.22 -4.52 12.59
CA LEU A 28 0.54 -3.30 12.13
C LEU A 28 1.31 -2.64 10.99
N GLY A 29 0.70 -1.68 10.32
CA GLY A 29 1.39 -0.85 9.34
C GLY A 29 2.49 0.00 9.97
N LEU A 30 3.44 0.43 9.17
CA LEU A 30 4.56 1.27 9.62
C LEU A 30 4.08 2.59 10.26
N ASP A 31 2.90 3.08 9.89
CA ASP A 31 2.25 4.26 10.49
C ASP A 31 1.90 4.09 11.99
N GLN A 32 1.89 2.84 12.50
CA GLN A 32 1.64 2.54 13.91
C GLN A 32 2.93 2.31 14.71
N ARG A 33 4.09 2.50 14.09
CA ARG A 33 5.39 2.20 14.70
C ARG A 33 5.62 2.99 15.98
N ASN A 34 5.33 4.28 15.99
CA ASN A 34 5.62 5.15 17.15
C ASN A 34 4.84 4.69 18.40
N VAL A 35 3.57 4.30 18.25
CA VAL A 35 2.77 3.79 19.36
C VAL A 35 3.25 2.43 19.85
N ASN A 36 3.63 1.54 18.93
CA ASN A 36 4.20 0.25 19.31
C ASN A 36 5.54 0.40 20.05
N MET A 37 6.38 1.37 19.63
CA MET A 37 7.63 1.65 20.35
C MET A 37 7.35 2.23 21.73
N LEU A 38 6.38 3.15 21.86
CA LEU A 38 5.95 3.64 23.16
C LEU A 38 5.54 2.51 24.10
N ALA A 39 4.70 1.56 23.64
CA ALA A 39 4.32 0.40 24.46
C ALA A 39 5.53 -0.43 24.90
N ARG A 40 6.50 -0.64 24.01
CA ARG A 40 7.73 -1.38 24.30
C ARG A 40 8.64 -0.68 25.31
N ASP A 41 8.64 0.63 25.32
CA ASP A 41 9.49 1.45 26.19
C ASP A 41 8.89 1.58 27.61
N ILE A 42 7.58 1.81 27.71
CA ILE A 42 6.93 2.02 29.01
C ILE A 42 6.46 0.72 29.67
N GLY A 43 6.18 -0.34 28.91
CA GLY A 43 5.67 -1.61 29.44
C GLY A 43 6.46 -2.14 30.61
N PRO A 44 7.79 -2.35 30.49
CA PRO A 44 8.61 -2.86 31.61
C PRO A 44 8.59 -1.96 32.86
N ALA A 45 8.56 -0.64 32.69
CA ALA A 45 8.49 0.31 33.80
C ALA A 45 7.14 0.25 34.53
N LEU A 46 6.08 -0.19 33.88
CA LEU A 46 4.73 -0.37 34.44
C LEU A 46 4.46 -1.81 34.90
N GLY A 47 5.47 -2.70 34.88
CA GLY A 47 5.32 -4.08 35.29
C GLY A 47 4.67 -4.99 34.23
N PHE A 48 4.58 -4.53 32.98
CA PHE A 48 4.11 -5.32 31.83
C PHE A 48 5.29 -5.93 31.08
N TRP A 49 4.99 -6.85 30.18
CA TRP A 49 5.98 -7.43 29.27
C TRP A 49 6.36 -6.43 28.15
N LYS A 50 7.40 -6.76 27.40
CA LYS A 50 7.84 -6.02 26.23
C LYS A 50 7.31 -6.70 24.97
N PRO A 51 6.23 -6.23 24.33
CA PRO A 51 5.63 -6.90 23.17
C PRO A 51 6.57 -6.88 21.96
N VAL A 52 6.49 -7.90 21.11
CA VAL A 52 7.15 -7.90 19.80
C VAL A 52 6.32 -7.05 18.84
N ALA A 53 6.97 -6.16 18.09
CA ALA A 53 6.31 -5.32 17.11
C ALA A 53 6.82 -5.64 15.69
N VAL A 54 5.91 -6.05 14.82
CA VAL A 54 6.17 -6.32 13.41
C VAL A 54 5.43 -5.25 12.59
N HIS A 55 6.18 -4.49 11.81
CA HIS A 55 5.61 -3.43 10.95
C HIS A 55 5.74 -3.83 9.49
N HIS A 56 4.63 -3.79 8.76
CA HIS A 56 4.62 -4.03 7.33
C HIS A 56 4.61 -2.72 6.55
N HIS A 57 5.15 -2.80 5.34
CA HIS A 57 5.16 -1.71 4.38
C HIS A 57 3.73 -1.27 4.04
N LEU A 58 3.54 0.04 3.82
CA LEU A 58 2.28 0.63 3.38
C LEU A 58 2.40 0.94 1.89
N LEU A 59 1.55 0.33 1.07
CA LEU A 59 1.53 0.63 -0.36
C LEU A 59 1.18 2.09 -0.62
N MET A 60 1.94 2.71 -1.51
CA MET A 60 1.69 4.08 -1.95
C MET A 60 0.32 4.21 -2.62
N GLY A 61 -0.30 5.37 -2.40
CA GLY A 61 -1.46 5.79 -3.18
C GLY A 61 -1.07 6.05 -4.64
N LEU A 62 -2.00 5.77 -5.55
CA LEU A 62 -1.77 5.84 -6.99
C LEU A 62 -1.50 7.26 -7.53
N GLN A 63 -1.80 8.30 -6.75
CA GLN A 63 -1.62 9.69 -7.13
C GLN A 63 -0.21 10.19 -6.80
N LYS A 64 0.18 11.33 -7.39
CA LYS A 64 1.42 12.01 -7.00
C LYS A 64 1.40 12.26 -5.50
N ALA A 65 2.50 11.91 -4.87
CA ALA A 65 2.64 12.01 -3.44
C ALA A 65 2.94 13.43 -2.96
N GLU A 66 2.31 13.82 -1.84
CA GLU A 66 2.65 15.02 -1.09
C GLU A 66 3.03 14.60 0.33
N ARG A 67 4.19 15.03 0.80
CA ARG A 67 4.64 14.75 2.16
C ARG A 67 3.88 15.63 3.15
N MET A 68 3.42 15.04 4.23
CA MET A 68 2.58 15.73 5.23
C MET A 68 3.33 16.08 6.52
N GLY A 69 4.57 15.59 6.70
CA GLY A 69 5.38 15.88 7.90
C GLY A 69 4.92 15.14 9.15
N TYR A 70 4.43 13.92 9.01
CA TYR A 70 3.97 13.10 10.15
C TYR A 70 5.10 12.45 10.95
N ASP A 71 6.29 12.31 10.38
CA ASP A 71 7.44 11.70 11.05
C ASP A 71 8.73 12.47 10.71
N ALA A 72 9.66 12.51 11.66
CA ALA A 72 10.97 13.14 11.48
C ALA A 72 11.85 12.35 10.49
N ASP A 73 11.68 11.02 10.42
CA ASP A 73 12.29 10.19 9.38
C ASP A 73 11.56 10.39 8.06
N THR A 74 12.27 10.95 7.08
CA THR A 74 11.69 11.32 5.78
C THR A 74 11.17 10.12 4.98
N ALA A 75 11.76 8.93 5.15
CA ALA A 75 11.31 7.71 4.48
C ALA A 75 10.02 7.16 5.13
N ILE A 76 9.93 7.24 6.46
CA ILE A 76 8.71 6.86 7.20
C ILE A 76 7.59 7.87 6.91
N ASP A 77 7.89 9.17 6.96
CA ASP A 77 6.90 10.21 6.62
C ASP A 77 6.35 10.02 5.20
N ALA A 78 7.20 9.72 4.23
CA ALA A 78 6.77 9.42 2.87
C ALA A 78 5.77 8.26 2.83
N GLN A 79 6.07 7.14 3.47
CA GLN A 79 5.17 5.98 3.49
C GLN A 79 3.82 6.28 4.17
N ILE A 80 3.83 7.03 5.27
CA ILE A 80 2.60 7.37 5.99
C ILE A 80 1.76 8.37 5.18
N SER A 81 2.40 9.42 4.64
CA SER A 81 1.72 10.49 3.91
C SER A 81 1.12 10.01 2.60
N MET A 82 1.79 9.08 1.93
CA MET A 82 1.51 8.64 0.57
C MET A 82 0.67 7.37 0.49
N LYS A 83 0.31 6.74 1.61
CA LYS A 83 -0.39 5.45 1.63
C LYS A 83 -1.75 5.50 0.93
N GLN A 84 -2.17 4.35 0.39
CA GLN A 84 -3.52 4.17 -0.16
C GLN A 84 -4.58 4.47 0.90
N SER A 85 -5.66 5.16 0.51
CA SER A 85 -6.69 5.59 1.44
C SER A 85 -8.09 5.33 0.93
N LYS A 86 -8.96 4.79 1.80
CA LYS A 86 -10.39 4.63 1.52
C LYS A 86 -11.12 5.97 1.32
N SER A 87 -10.63 7.04 1.96
CA SER A 87 -11.22 8.38 1.83
C SER A 87 -10.91 9.05 0.50
N ARG A 88 -9.94 8.53 -0.25
CA ARG A 88 -9.58 8.94 -1.60
C ARG A 88 -9.66 7.71 -2.52
N PRO A 89 -10.84 7.33 -3.02
CA PRO A 89 -11.04 6.07 -3.76
C PRO A 89 -10.13 5.91 -4.99
N ASP A 90 -9.75 7.00 -5.65
CA ASP A 90 -8.85 6.99 -6.79
C ASP A 90 -7.38 6.77 -6.42
N SER A 91 -7.04 6.87 -5.15
CA SER A 91 -5.68 6.58 -4.66
C SER A 91 -5.44 5.10 -4.35
N ALA A 92 -6.47 4.23 -4.43
CA ALA A 92 -6.39 2.86 -3.99
C ALA A 92 -7.10 1.88 -4.92
N ILE A 93 -6.52 0.70 -5.07
CA ILE A 93 -7.20 -0.44 -5.69
C ILE A 93 -7.94 -1.23 -4.61
N PHE A 94 -9.25 -1.35 -4.74
CA PHE A 94 -10.05 -2.19 -3.85
C PHE A 94 -10.13 -3.61 -4.40
N ILE A 95 -10.13 -4.60 -3.51
CA ILE A 95 -10.19 -6.03 -3.88
C ILE A 95 -11.46 -6.41 -4.67
N HIS A 96 -12.49 -5.58 -4.60
CA HIS A 96 -13.76 -5.76 -5.29
C HIS A 96 -13.93 -4.84 -6.51
N ASP A 97 -12.93 -4.01 -6.83
CA ASP A 97 -13.01 -3.14 -8.01
C ASP A 97 -13.21 -3.96 -9.29
N PRO A 98 -14.14 -3.57 -10.17
CA PRO A 98 -14.31 -4.24 -11.45
C PRO A 98 -13.08 -4.02 -12.36
N PRO A 99 -12.86 -4.90 -13.36
CA PRO A 99 -11.69 -4.81 -14.24
C PRO A 99 -11.48 -3.44 -14.88
N ASP A 100 -12.55 -2.80 -15.33
CA ASP A 100 -12.46 -1.49 -15.99
C ASP A 100 -12.04 -0.38 -15.02
N GLU A 101 -12.47 -0.48 -13.75
CA GLU A 101 -12.09 0.45 -12.72
C GLU A 101 -10.60 0.27 -12.33
N ILE A 102 -10.11 -0.97 -12.24
CA ILE A 102 -8.68 -1.24 -12.04
C ILE A 102 -7.86 -0.64 -13.19
N ARG A 103 -8.27 -0.87 -14.46
CA ARG A 103 -7.58 -0.29 -15.62
C ARG A 103 -7.60 1.23 -15.56
N ARG A 104 -8.73 1.85 -15.26
CA ARG A 104 -8.86 3.32 -15.15
C ARG A 104 -7.91 3.87 -14.10
N LYS A 105 -7.91 3.30 -12.90
CA LYS A 105 -7.07 3.75 -11.78
C LYS A 105 -5.58 3.59 -12.07
N ILE A 106 -5.16 2.45 -12.60
CA ILE A 106 -3.75 2.21 -12.95
C ILE A 106 -3.30 3.11 -14.11
N ASN A 107 -4.13 3.32 -15.13
CA ASN A 107 -3.79 4.24 -16.22
C ASN A 107 -3.60 5.68 -15.73
N ASN A 108 -4.41 6.12 -14.76
CA ASN A 108 -4.32 7.47 -14.18
C ASN A 108 -3.28 7.57 -13.05
N ALA A 109 -2.66 6.47 -12.63
CA ALA A 109 -1.67 6.46 -11.56
C ALA A 109 -0.43 7.28 -11.94
N TRP A 110 0.20 7.88 -10.96
CA TRP A 110 1.49 8.55 -11.10
C TRP A 110 2.58 7.55 -11.49
N CYS A 111 3.23 7.77 -12.61
CA CYS A 111 4.30 6.90 -13.10
C CYS A 111 5.08 7.65 -14.17
N PRO A 112 5.90 8.65 -13.82
CA PRO A 112 6.69 9.40 -14.78
C PRO A 112 7.81 8.53 -15.34
N GLU A 113 8.13 8.76 -16.61
CA GLU A 113 9.16 8.01 -17.33
C GLU A 113 10.53 8.16 -16.68
N GLY A 114 11.22 7.03 -16.44
CA GLY A 114 12.56 6.99 -15.88
C GLY A 114 12.65 7.29 -14.38
N GLN A 115 11.54 7.66 -13.71
CA GLN A 115 11.54 7.92 -12.27
C GLN A 115 11.23 6.64 -11.49
N ILE A 116 12.20 6.18 -10.70
CA ILE A 116 12.06 5.00 -9.84
C ILE A 116 11.45 5.38 -8.50
N GLU A 117 11.97 6.43 -7.87
CA GLU A 117 11.55 6.84 -6.53
C GLU A 117 10.13 7.43 -6.54
N GLU A 118 9.40 7.17 -5.46
CA GLU A 118 8.03 7.65 -5.27
C GLU A 118 7.08 7.26 -6.43
N ASN A 119 7.31 6.06 -7.02
CA ASN A 119 6.53 5.54 -8.14
C ASN A 119 5.61 4.40 -7.69
N PRO A 120 4.29 4.64 -7.53
CA PRO A 120 3.36 3.64 -7.01
C PRO A 120 3.22 2.40 -7.91
N ILE A 121 3.46 2.53 -9.21
CA ILE A 121 3.39 1.39 -10.13
C ILE A 121 4.58 0.44 -9.89
N LEU A 122 5.78 0.98 -9.74
CA LEU A 122 6.96 0.18 -9.41
C LEU A 122 6.86 -0.44 -8.01
N GLU A 123 6.21 0.25 -7.07
CA GLU A 123 5.94 -0.29 -5.75
C GLU A 123 4.99 -1.50 -5.79
N ILE A 124 3.92 -1.43 -6.58
CA ILE A 124 3.03 -2.57 -6.81
C ILE A 124 3.81 -3.74 -7.41
N VAL A 125 4.66 -3.48 -8.39
CA VAL A 125 5.51 -4.54 -8.97
C VAL A 125 6.38 -5.16 -7.91
N LYS A 126 7.07 -4.37 -7.09
CA LYS A 126 7.99 -4.83 -6.06
C LYS A 126 7.31 -5.66 -4.97
N TYR A 127 6.21 -5.17 -4.42
CA TYR A 127 5.62 -5.74 -3.21
C TYR A 127 4.45 -6.70 -3.47
N ILE A 128 3.86 -6.67 -4.66
CA ILE A 128 2.72 -7.53 -5.01
C ILE A 128 3.11 -8.55 -6.08
N ILE A 129 3.74 -8.11 -7.17
CA ILE A 129 4.00 -8.97 -8.33
C ILE A 129 5.30 -9.77 -8.15
N LEU A 130 6.40 -9.09 -7.89
CA LEU A 130 7.76 -9.64 -7.75
C LEU A 130 8.21 -9.69 -6.29
N ARG A 131 7.33 -10.13 -5.38
CA ARG A 131 7.64 -10.22 -3.95
C ARG A 131 8.72 -11.24 -3.61
N ASP A 132 8.87 -12.28 -4.44
CA ASP A 132 9.88 -13.31 -4.29
C ASP A 132 11.08 -12.95 -5.17
N GLN A 133 12.31 -13.16 -4.67
CA GLN A 133 13.54 -12.72 -5.37
C GLN A 133 13.74 -13.37 -6.75
N GLU A 134 13.25 -14.60 -6.94
CA GLU A 134 13.36 -15.36 -8.20
C GLU A 134 12.13 -15.16 -9.11
N ALA A 135 11.14 -14.37 -8.68
CA ALA A 135 9.94 -14.13 -9.48
C ALA A 135 10.27 -13.30 -10.72
N THR A 136 9.59 -13.61 -11.82
CA THR A 136 9.67 -12.84 -13.07
C THR A 136 8.30 -12.28 -13.44
N PHE A 137 8.31 -11.17 -14.16
CA PHE A 137 7.10 -10.51 -14.63
C PHE A 137 7.13 -10.32 -16.15
N GLU A 138 6.10 -10.81 -16.81
CA GLU A 138 5.93 -10.63 -18.26
C GLU A 138 5.25 -9.30 -18.55
N ILE A 139 5.92 -8.44 -19.32
CA ILE A 139 5.40 -7.14 -19.77
C ILE A 139 5.06 -7.23 -21.25
N LYS A 140 3.78 -7.10 -21.55
CA LYS A 140 3.25 -7.13 -22.90
C LYS A 140 3.46 -5.81 -23.61
N ARG A 141 4.24 -5.83 -24.69
CA ARG A 141 4.55 -4.66 -25.53
C ARG A 141 4.24 -4.93 -27.00
N LYS A 142 4.01 -3.87 -27.75
CA LYS A 142 3.92 -3.99 -29.22
C LYS A 142 5.28 -4.34 -29.80
N GLU A 143 5.31 -5.01 -30.95
CA GLU A 143 6.56 -5.31 -31.67
C GLU A 143 7.36 -4.05 -31.98
N LEU A 144 6.67 -2.95 -32.31
CA LEU A 144 7.30 -1.62 -32.52
C LEU A 144 8.08 -1.10 -31.29
N HIS A 145 7.71 -1.58 -30.08
CA HIS A 145 8.38 -1.24 -28.81
C HIS A 145 9.37 -2.34 -28.39
N GLY A 146 9.75 -3.25 -29.30
CA GLY A 146 10.68 -4.34 -29.03
C GLY A 146 10.03 -5.66 -28.58
N GLY A 147 8.69 -5.78 -28.65
CA GLY A 147 7.96 -7.01 -28.27
C GLY A 147 7.90 -7.26 -26.76
N ASP A 148 7.30 -8.39 -26.39
CA ASP A 148 7.13 -8.80 -25.00
C ASP A 148 8.47 -9.07 -24.31
N ILE A 149 8.58 -8.74 -23.02
CA ILE A 149 9.76 -9.02 -22.20
C ILE A 149 9.37 -9.73 -20.91
N ILE A 150 10.31 -10.53 -20.42
CA ILE A 150 10.23 -11.14 -19.09
C ILE A 150 11.39 -10.58 -18.28
N VAL A 151 11.09 -10.00 -17.13
CA VAL A 151 12.07 -9.29 -16.31
C VAL A 151 11.98 -9.69 -14.84
N THR A 152 13.10 -9.69 -14.17
CA THR A 152 13.21 -9.62 -12.71
C THR A 152 13.03 -8.18 -12.24
N PHE A 153 12.90 -7.94 -10.93
CA PHE A 153 12.74 -6.57 -10.43
C PHE A 153 13.95 -5.67 -10.71
N PRO A 154 15.21 -6.10 -10.55
CA PRO A 154 16.37 -5.29 -10.91
C PRO A 154 16.43 -4.94 -12.40
N GLU A 155 16.16 -5.90 -13.29
CA GLU A 155 16.13 -5.66 -14.74
C GLU A 155 15.02 -4.69 -15.15
N LEU A 156 13.86 -4.78 -14.50
CA LEU A 156 12.76 -3.85 -14.72
C LEU A 156 13.17 -2.42 -14.31
N LEU A 157 13.82 -2.25 -13.17
CA LEU A 157 14.29 -0.94 -12.72
C LEU A 157 15.30 -0.34 -13.70
N ASP A 158 16.26 -1.14 -14.16
CA ASP A 158 17.29 -0.69 -15.13
C ASP A 158 16.63 -0.24 -16.43
N GLN A 159 15.77 -1.06 -17.02
CA GLN A 159 15.05 -0.72 -18.26
C GLN A 159 14.15 0.49 -18.11
N PHE A 160 13.47 0.63 -16.96
CA PHE A 160 12.61 1.77 -16.70
C PHE A 160 13.40 3.07 -16.53
N GLN A 161 14.50 3.04 -15.76
CA GLN A 161 15.37 4.19 -15.55
C GLN A 161 16.04 4.66 -16.83
N ASN A 162 16.47 3.72 -17.68
CA ASN A 162 17.07 4.01 -19.00
C ASN A 162 16.03 4.32 -20.09
N LYS A 163 14.74 4.44 -19.73
CA LYS A 163 13.61 4.74 -20.63
C LYS A 163 13.41 3.72 -21.77
N GLN A 164 13.89 2.50 -21.57
CA GLN A 164 13.68 1.39 -22.50
C GLN A 164 12.32 0.72 -22.31
N LEU A 165 11.68 0.95 -21.15
CA LEU A 165 10.34 0.51 -20.83
C LEU A 165 9.42 1.73 -20.64
N HIS A 166 8.45 1.87 -21.53
CA HIS A 166 7.48 2.98 -21.46
C HIS A 166 6.45 2.76 -20.33
N PRO A 167 6.11 3.79 -19.55
CA PRO A 167 5.14 3.70 -18.45
C PRO A 167 3.78 3.10 -18.83
N ALA A 168 3.29 3.36 -20.05
CA ALA A 168 2.00 2.83 -20.50
C ALA A 168 2.01 1.29 -20.65
N ASP A 169 3.11 0.70 -21.15
CA ASP A 169 3.24 -0.74 -21.30
C ASP A 169 3.34 -1.43 -19.93
N LEU A 170 4.11 -0.83 -19.01
CA LEU A 170 4.20 -1.28 -17.62
C LEU A 170 2.83 -1.22 -16.93
N LYS A 171 2.14 -0.08 -16.98
CA LYS A 171 0.80 0.10 -16.40
C LYS A 171 -0.20 -0.91 -16.91
N LYS A 172 -0.23 -1.16 -18.23
CA LYS A 172 -1.12 -2.12 -18.85
C LYS A 172 -0.90 -3.53 -18.30
N SER A 173 0.36 -3.95 -18.19
CA SER A 173 0.72 -5.28 -17.68
C SER A 173 0.40 -5.41 -16.19
N VAL A 174 0.68 -4.38 -15.38
CA VAL A 174 0.30 -4.31 -13.95
C VAL A 174 -1.21 -4.38 -13.77
N ALA A 175 -1.98 -3.63 -14.57
CA ALA A 175 -3.44 -3.67 -14.48
C ALA A 175 -3.99 -5.07 -14.78
N ASN A 176 -3.50 -5.73 -15.82
CA ASN A 176 -3.93 -7.09 -16.18
C ASN A 176 -3.59 -8.09 -15.07
N PHE A 177 -2.38 -8.03 -14.53
CA PHE A 177 -1.98 -8.88 -13.40
C PHE A 177 -2.92 -8.70 -12.19
N LEU A 178 -3.19 -7.45 -11.79
CA LEU A 178 -4.08 -7.17 -10.66
C LEU A 178 -5.52 -7.63 -10.93
N ILE A 179 -5.99 -7.53 -12.17
CA ILE A 179 -7.31 -8.03 -12.57
C ILE A 179 -7.38 -9.55 -12.37
N GLU A 180 -6.38 -10.30 -12.75
CA GLU A 180 -6.32 -11.74 -12.57
C GLU A 180 -6.18 -12.11 -11.09
N LEU A 181 -5.24 -11.48 -10.38
CA LEU A 181 -4.99 -11.70 -8.96
C LEU A 181 -6.25 -11.50 -8.10
N LEU A 182 -7.03 -10.46 -8.39
CA LEU A 182 -8.21 -10.09 -7.61
C LEU A 182 -9.51 -10.77 -8.10
N GLU A 183 -9.45 -11.59 -9.14
CA GLU A 183 -10.65 -12.26 -9.67
C GLU A 183 -11.38 -13.14 -8.64
N PRO A 184 -10.70 -13.96 -7.82
CA PRO A 184 -11.39 -14.76 -6.81
C PRO A 184 -12.18 -13.91 -5.81
N ALA A 185 -11.62 -12.79 -5.37
CA ALA A 185 -12.30 -11.87 -4.45
C ALA A 185 -13.53 -11.24 -5.12
N ARG A 186 -13.41 -10.78 -6.37
CA ARG A 186 -14.53 -10.23 -7.12
C ARG A 186 -15.66 -11.25 -7.32
N LYS A 187 -15.32 -12.48 -7.68
CA LYS A 187 -16.31 -13.58 -7.80
C LYS A 187 -17.04 -13.81 -6.49
N TYR A 188 -16.32 -13.82 -5.36
CA TYR A 188 -16.90 -13.97 -4.04
C TYR A 188 -17.88 -12.85 -3.70
N PHE A 189 -17.51 -11.60 -3.88
CA PHE A 189 -18.38 -10.46 -3.61
C PHE A 189 -19.58 -10.37 -4.56
N LYS A 190 -19.41 -10.79 -5.82
CA LYS A 190 -20.52 -10.89 -6.78
C LYS A 190 -21.56 -11.93 -6.33
N ALA A 191 -21.11 -13.07 -5.82
CA ALA A 191 -21.97 -14.11 -5.26
C ALA A 191 -22.58 -13.72 -3.90
N ASN A 192 -21.95 -12.82 -3.16
CA ASN A 192 -22.34 -12.42 -1.81
C ASN A 192 -22.52 -10.89 -1.67
N PRO A 193 -23.45 -10.26 -2.40
CA PRO A 193 -23.57 -8.80 -2.47
C PRO A 193 -23.94 -8.15 -1.13
N LYS A 194 -24.50 -8.91 -0.19
CA LYS A 194 -24.84 -8.45 1.16
C LYS A 194 -23.65 -7.83 1.89
N TYR A 195 -22.45 -8.37 1.73
CA TYR A 195 -21.26 -7.87 2.41
C TYR A 195 -20.83 -6.49 1.88
N LEU A 196 -20.84 -6.29 0.56
CA LEU A 196 -20.59 -4.98 -0.03
C LEU A 196 -21.68 -3.95 0.35
N ASN A 197 -22.94 -4.38 0.45
CA ASN A 197 -24.03 -3.51 0.84
C ASN A 197 -23.90 -3.05 2.31
N ILE A 198 -23.45 -3.92 3.21
CA ILE A 198 -23.13 -3.55 4.59
C ILE A 198 -22.01 -2.50 4.60
N PHE A 199 -20.93 -2.76 3.88
CA PHE A 199 -19.80 -1.82 3.79
C PHE A 199 -20.21 -0.44 3.25
N LYS A 200 -21.03 -0.39 2.19
CA LYS A 200 -21.54 0.85 1.60
C LYS A 200 -22.45 1.64 2.55
N LYS A 201 -23.20 0.95 3.41
CA LYS A 201 -24.10 1.57 4.39
C LYS A 201 -23.37 2.06 5.65
N THR A 202 -22.20 1.52 5.94
CA THR A 202 -21.42 1.92 7.12
C THR A 202 -20.86 3.31 6.88
N LYS A 203 -21.34 4.30 7.63
CA LYS A 203 -20.75 5.64 7.65
C LYS A 203 -19.36 5.53 8.29
N ILE A 204 -18.32 5.83 7.51
CA ILE A 204 -16.97 5.96 8.07
C ILE A 204 -16.97 7.28 8.86
N THR A 205 -16.99 7.18 10.18
CA THR A 205 -16.73 8.35 11.04
C THR A 205 -15.26 8.76 10.86
N ARG A 206 -15.05 10.02 10.54
CA ARG A 206 -13.72 10.63 10.42
C ARG A 206 -13.33 11.22 11.76
#